data_779a9abccfed7d25f378bc537522c0d5
#
_entry.id   779a9abccfed7d25f378bc537522c0d5
#
_cell.length_a   1.000
_cell.length_b   1.000
_cell.length_c   1.000
_cell.angle_alpha   90.00
_cell.angle_beta   90.00
_cell.angle_gamma   90.00
#
_symmetry.space_group_name_H-M   'P 1'
#
loop_
_entity.id
_entity.type
_entity.pdbx_description
1 polymer ?
#
loop_
_entity_poly.entity_id
_entity_poly.type
_entity_poly.pdbx_seq_one_letter_code
_entity_poly.pdbx_strand_id
1 'polypeptide(L)'
;MTSGENPNTNLIFQYLVINDDLDEKRGDIQGRSRSQLYREMADISRESFEIYAKTVGADYLYSDEAVFTKEEYVRDTTVCLFECLRVIYDESFDKYDKVLFVDTDIVANTERNIFEEADGEVSGVLESDIRTANGGGYNAWDHKESTLRDYVEKYEWHDVPIVPAFGVIPSKLTIMNTGVVVWTREARIRAREVFDDWKWWFFEGPVKHMSIMNDQPYISGQLVKHDFDIGCMDQFWNDTPTRYSDPWGEEAMSAGFLHYTGGENKIVMVDGYREKKFPIFEKSS
;
A
#
# COMPACT_ATOMS: atom_id res chain seq x y z
N MET A 1 4.57 -42.38 -3.41
CA MET A 1 3.77 -41.38 -4.12
C MET A 1 3.74 -40.18 -3.18
N THR A 2 4.63 -39.23 -3.40
CA THR A 2 4.63 -37.97 -2.66
C THR A 2 3.39 -37.21 -3.11
N SER A 3 2.49 -36.90 -2.17
CA SER A 3 1.41 -35.95 -2.40
C SER A 3 2.04 -34.64 -2.86
N GLY A 4 1.99 -34.38 -4.17
CA GLY A 4 2.37 -33.11 -4.70
C GLY A 4 1.40 -32.10 -4.09
N GLU A 5 1.87 -31.31 -3.13
CA GLU A 5 1.19 -30.09 -2.74
C GLU A 5 1.06 -29.26 -4.01
N ASN A 6 -0.17 -28.91 -4.39
CA ASN A 6 -0.37 -27.93 -5.45
C ASN A 6 0.39 -26.68 -5.02
N PRO A 7 1.31 -26.16 -5.82
CA PRO A 7 1.99 -24.92 -5.48
C PRO A 7 0.95 -23.82 -5.25
N ASN A 8 1.12 -23.03 -4.20
CA ASN A 8 0.27 -21.87 -3.98
C ASN A 8 0.28 -20.99 -5.24
N THR A 9 -0.90 -20.60 -5.68
CA THR A 9 -1.06 -19.79 -6.89
C THR A 9 -1.03 -18.30 -6.62
N ASN A 10 -1.03 -17.90 -5.34
CA ASN A 10 -1.05 -16.50 -4.88
C ASN A 10 0.15 -16.19 -4.00
N LEU A 11 0.57 -14.92 -4.02
CA LEU A 11 1.66 -14.39 -3.20
C LEU A 11 1.19 -13.17 -2.42
N ILE A 12 1.60 -13.06 -1.17
CA ILE A 12 1.56 -11.82 -0.39
C ILE A 12 2.98 -11.27 -0.32
N PHE A 13 3.16 -10.02 -0.72
CA PHE A 13 4.45 -9.33 -0.75
C PHE A 13 4.41 -8.09 0.13
N GLN A 14 5.39 -7.99 1.02
CA GLN A 14 5.65 -6.80 1.85
C GLN A 14 7.12 -6.41 1.77
N TYR A 15 7.40 -5.13 2.01
CA TYR A 15 8.78 -4.69 2.19
C TYR A 15 8.85 -3.55 3.21
N LEU A 16 9.99 -3.43 3.88
CA LEU A 16 10.36 -2.24 4.65
C LEU A 16 11.83 -1.93 4.41
N VAL A 17 12.11 -0.83 3.75
CA VAL A 17 13.48 -0.32 3.60
C VAL A 17 13.66 0.87 4.53
N ILE A 18 14.53 0.72 5.52
CA ILE A 18 14.85 1.79 6.50
C ILE A 18 16.21 2.38 6.16
N ASN A 19 16.23 3.69 6.01
CA ASN A 19 17.46 4.44 5.86
C ASN A 19 18.18 4.56 7.23
N ASP A 20 19.49 4.32 7.26
CA ASP A 20 20.30 4.38 8.47
C ASP A 20 20.31 5.77 9.16
N ASP A 21 20.07 6.83 8.39
CA ASP A 21 20.00 8.21 8.89
C ASP A 21 18.55 8.71 9.14
N LEU A 22 17.56 7.81 9.15
CA LEU A 22 16.15 8.16 9.30
C LEU A 22 15.89 8.96 10.58
N ASP A 23 16.47 8.52 11.70
CA ASP A 23 16.29 9.17 13.00
C ASP A 23 16.96 10.56 13.03
N GLU A 24 18.12 10.71 12.39
CA GLU A 24 18.82 12.01 12.28
C GLU A 24 18.03 13.00 11.42
N LYS A 25 17.45 12.55 10.32
CA LYS A 25 16.72 13.40 9.37
C LYS A 25 15.31 13.77 9.82
N ARG A 26 14.61 12.84 10.47
CA ARG A 26 13.18 13.00 10.78
C ARG A 26 12.86 13.03 12.27
N GLY A 27 13.85 12.78 13.12
CA GLY A 27 13.70 12.79 14.58
C GLY A 27 12.79 11.69 15.13
N ASP A 28 12.61 11.69 16.42
CA ASP A 28 11.78 10.75 17.15
C ASP A 28 10.28 11.01 16.94
N ILE A 29 9.46 9.98 17.15
CA ILE A 29 8.01 10.09 17.26
C ILE A 29 7.63 9.91 18.74
N GLN A 30 7.18 10.97 19.40
CA GLN A 30 6.81 10.96 20.83
C GLN A 30 7.91 10.34 21.73
N GLY A 31 9.17 10.66 21.46
CA GLY A 31 10.34 10.17 22.22
C GLY A 31 10.75 8.72 21.91
N ARG A 32 10.18 8.09 20.88
CA ARG A 32 10.62 6.78 20.38
C ARG A 32 11.44 6.98 19.11
N SER A 33 12.57 6.30 18.99
CA SER A 33 13.33 6.23 17.74
C SER A 33 12.41 5.80 16.60
N ARG A 34 12.39 6.57 15.51
CA ARG A 34 11.52 6.31 14.36
C ARG A 34 11.89 5.01 13.66
N SER A 35 13.19 4.75 13.49
CA SER A 35 13.69 3.53 12.87
C SER A 35 13.32 2.29 13.71
N GLN A 36 13.44 2.38 15.03
CA GLN A 36 13.03 1.29 15.91
C GLN A 36 11.51 1.05 15.84
N LEU A 37 10.71 2.13 15.91
CA LEU A 37 9.24 2.03 15.81
C LEU A 37 8.80 1.38 14.50
N TYR A 38 9.45 1.74 13.38
CA TYR A 38 9.12 1.17 12.07
C TYR A 38 9.50 -0.31 11.98
N ARG A 39 10.61 -0.75 12.60
CA ARG A 39 10.96 -2.17 12.68
C ARG A 39 9.95 -2.96 13.52
N GLU A 40 9.61 -2.47 14.72
CA GLU A 40 8.60 -3.09 15.58
C GLU A 40 7.25 -3.22 14.85
N MET A 41 6.81 -2.17 14.18
CA MET A 41 5.58 -2.15 13.38
C MET A 41 5.64 -3.20 12.25
N ALA A 42 6.75 -3.25 11.51
CA ALA A 42 6.91 -4.20 10.41
C ALA A 42 6.95 -5.65 10.91
N ASP A 43 7.56 -5.91 12.07
CA ASP A 43 7.56 -7.25 12.68
C ASP A 43 6.14 -7.70 13.05
N ILE A 44 5.31 -6.81 13.58
CA ILE A 44 3.90 -7.08 13.89
C ILE A 44 3.11 -7.35 12.60
N SER A 45 3.28 -6.49 11.60
CA SER A 45 2.62 -6.66 10.29
C SER A 45 3.01 -8.00 9.68
N ARG A 46 4.32 -8.28 9.61
CA ARG A 46 4.85 -9.53 9.08
C ARG A 46 4.26 -10.75 9.77
N GLU A 47 4.26 -10.80 11.09
CA GLU A 47 3.68 -11.90 11.85
C GLU A 47 2.21 -12.11 11.50
N SER A 48 1.42 -11.04 11.41
CA SER A 48 0.01 -11.11 11.05
C SER A 48 -0.21 -11.66 9.63
N PHE A 49 0.63 -11.22 8.68
CA PHE A 49 0.51 -11.68 7.28
C PHE A 49 1.10 -13.06 7.05
N GLU A 50 2.07 -13.52 7.85
CA GLU A 50 2.50 -14.93 7.85
C GLU A 50 1.38 -15.87 8.31
N ILE A 51 0.59 -15.45 9.31
CA ILE A 51 -0.60 -16.19 9.76
C ILE A 51 -1.68 -16.16 8.67
N TYR A 52 -1.97 -14.97 8.15
CA TYR A 52 -2.99 -14.78 7.12
C TYR A 52 -2.67 -15.55 5.84
N ALA A 53 -1.43 -15.53 5.38
CA ALA A 53 -0.99 -16.28 4.20
C ALA A 53 -1.27 -17.78 4.32
N LYS A 54 -0.96 -18.38 5.49
CA LYS A 54 -1.28 -19.77 5.79
C LYS A 54 -2.78 -20.05 5.76
N THR A 55 -3.59 -19.10 6.27
CA THR A 55 -5.05 -19.22 6.33
C THR A 55 -5.66 -19.21 4.93
N VAL A 56 -5.17 -18.36 4.03
CA VAL A 56 -5.71 -18.23 2.66
C VAL A 56 -4.98 -19.09 1.62
N GLY A 57 -3.98 -19.87 2.03
CA GLY A 57 -3.20 -20.73 1.14
C GLY A 57 -2.36 -19.96 0.13
N ALA A 58 -1.70 -18.90 0.56
CA ALA A 58 -0.80 -18.09 -0.25
C ALA A 58 0.66 -18.25 0.20
N ASP A 59 1.60 -18.04 -0.71
CA ASP A 59 3.00 -17.82 -0.34
C ASP A 59 3.16 -16.44 0.29
N TYR A 60 4.18 -16.28 1.14
CA TYR A 60 4.50 -15.00 1.75
C TYR A 60 5.97 -14.64 1.51
N LEU A 61 6.21 -13.40 1.11
CA LEU A 61 7.54 -12.84 0.90
C LEU A 61 7.66 -11.48 1.59
N TYR A 62 8.64 -11.35 2.47
CA TYR A 62 9.04 -10.07 3.06
C TYR A 62 10.45 -9.70 2.60
N SER A 63 10.69 -8.42 2.32
CA SER A 63 12.01 -7.88 1.99
C SER A 63 12.35 -6.70 2.90
N ASP A 64 13.53 -6.70 3.48
CA ASP A 64 14.10 -5.59 4.26
C ASP A 64 15.19 -4.82 3.50
N GLU A 65 15.37 -5.15 2.23
CA GLU A 65 16.31 -4.51 1.32
C GLU A 65 15.61 -3.93 0.10
N ALA A 66 16.12 -2.81 -0.38
CA ALA A 66 15.78 -2.29 -1.70
C ALA A 66 16.34 -3.25 -2.77
N VAL A 67 15.45 -3.91 -3.52
CA VAL A 67 15.80 -4.85 -4.59
C VAL A 67 15.56 -4.20 -5.94
N PHE A 68 14.35 -3.71 -6.16
CA PHE A 68 13.95 -3.06 -7.41
C PHE A 68 14.54 -1.66 -7.53
N THR A 69 14.52 -0.90 -6.44
CA THR A 69 15.00 0.48 -6.38
C THR A 69 16.47 0.62 -5.94
N LYS A 70 17.20 -0.49 -5.85
CA LYS A 70 18.55 -0.56 -5.27
C LYS A 70 19.55 0.46 -5.83
N GLU A 71 19.56 0.65 -7.13
CA GLU A 71 20.51 1.56 -7.79
C GLU A 71 20.15 3.03 -7.49
N GLU A 72 18.87 3.36 -7.49
CA GLU A 72 18.36 4.70 -7.26
C GLU A 72 18.38 5.07 -5.78
N TYR A 73 18.25 4.08 -4.89
CA TYR A 73 18.26 4.25 -3.44
C TYR A 73 19.57 4.87 -2.92
N VAL A 74 20.68 4.60 -3.57
CA VAL A 74 21.98 5.23 -3.25
C VAL A 74 21.93 6.73 -3.52
N ARG A 75 21.15 7.15 -4.52
CA ARG A 75 21.01 8.55 -4.93
C ARG A 75 19.99 9.31 -4.09
N ASP A 76 18.87 8.69 -3.82
CA ASP A 76 17.78 9.24 -3.01
C ASP A 76 17.04 8.12 -2.28
N THR A 77 17.11 8.12 -0.95
CA THR A 77 16.51 7.08 -0.13
C THR A 77 14.98 7.08 -0.14
N THR A 78 14.35 8.18 -0.58
CA THR A 78 12.88 8.27 -0.66
C THR A 78 12.30 7.46 -1.83
N VAL A 79 13.14 7.02 -2.78
CA VAL A 79 12.72 6.13 -3.87
C VAL A 79 12.23 4.78 -3.36
N CYS A 80 12.53 4.41 -2.11
CA CYS A 80 12.05 3.16 -1.52
C CYS A 80 10.50 3.04 -1.55
N LEU A 81 9.77 4.14 -1.65
CA LEU A 81 8.32 4.11 -1.86
C LEU A 81 7.92 3.39 -3.17
N PHE A 82 8.82 3.40 -4.18
CA PHE A 82 8.61 2.70 -5.45
C PHE A 82 9.04 1.23 -5.43
N GLU A 83 9.53 0.71 -4.31
CA GLU A 83 9.84 -0.72 -4.18
C GLU A 83 8.58 -1.61 -4.35
N CYS A 84 7.38 -1.08 -4.12
CA CYS A 84 6.11 -1.74 -4.41
C CYS A 84 5.98 -2.13 -5.90
N LEU A 85 6.61 -1.39 -6.81
CA LEU A 85 6.64 -1.71 -8.25
C LEU A 85 7.40 -3.01 -8.55
N ARG A 86 8.15 -3.55 -7.61
CA ARG A 86 8.72 -4.89 -7.73
C ARG A 86 7.66 -5.93 -8.08
N VAL A 87 6.43 -5.76 -7.62
CA VAL A 87 5.29 -6.61 -8.01
C VAL A 87 5.12 -6.67 -9.53
N ILE A 88 5.37 -5.56 -10.23
CA ILE A 88 5.24 -5.46 -11.68
C ILE A 88 6.50 -5.96 -12.39
N TYR A 89 7.68 -5.53 -11.93
CA TYR A 89 8.93 -5.66 -12.69
C TYR A 89 9.77 -6.89 -12.33
N ASP A 90 9.50 -7.59 -11.21
CA ASP A 90 10.18 -8.83 -10.86
C ASP A 90 9.48 -10.03 -11.52
N GLU A 91 10.05 -10.51 -12.63
CA GLU A 91 9.51 -11.66 -13.39
C GLU A 91 9.42 -12.95 -12.56
N SER A 92 10.13 -13.05 -11.44
CA SER A 92 10.01 -14.20 -10.55
C SER A 92 8.62 -14.34 -9.93
N PHE A 93 7.83 -13.25 -9.94
CA PHE A 93 6.45 -13.24 -9.47
C PHE A 93 5.46 -13.73 -10.53
N ASP A 94 5.85 -13.87 -11.80
CA ASP A 94 4.95 -14.28 -12.89
C ASP A 94 4.43 -15.72 -12.74
N LYS A 95 5.04 -16.53 -11.86
CA LYS A 95 4.52 -17.85 -11.49
C LYS A 95 3.23 -17.82 -10.68
N TYR A 96 2.90 -16.68 -10.05
CA TYR A 96 1.70 -16.50 -9.23
C TYR A 96 0.56 -15.92 -10.04
N ASP A 97 -0.66 -16.43 -9.84
CA ASP A 97 -1.87 -15.94 -10.52
C ASP A 97 -2.24 -14.54 -10.00
N LYS A 98 -2.19 -14.35 -8.68
CA LYS A 98 -2.37 -13.03 -8.06
C LYS A 98 -1.25 -12.73 -7.07
N VAL A 99 -0.87 -11.45 -6.99
CA VAL A 99 0.05 -10.93 -5.98
C VAL A 99 -0.65 -9.81 -5.21
N LEU A 100 -0.74 -9.97 -3.91
CA LEU A 100 -1.16 -8.92 -2.99
C LEU A 100 0.09 -8.18 -2.50
N PHE A 101 0.20 -6.90 -2.82
CA PHE A 101 1.10 -5.99 -2.14
C PHE A 101 0.43 -5.40 -0.92
N VAL A 102 1.17 -5.35 0.21
CA VAL A 102 0.66 -4.76 1.46
C VAL A 102 1.75 -3.94 2.13
N ASP A 103 1.40 -2.74 2.59
CA ASP A 103 2.27 -1.91 3.42
C ASP A 103 2.55 -2.55 4.79
N THR A 104 3.70 -2.24 5.37
CA THR A 104 4.14 -2.81 6.65
C THR A 104 3.55 -2.11 7.89
N ASP A 105 2.68 -1.14 7.72
CA ASP A 105 1.88 -0.54 8.79
C ASP A 105 0.42 -1.04 8.80
N ILE A 106 0.22 -2.24 8.26
CA ILE A 106 -1.09 -2.92 8.21
C ILE A 106 -1.03 -4.20 9.04
N VAL A 107 -2.11 -4.48 9.77
CA VAL A 107 -2.33 -5.76 10.46
C VAL A 107 -3.46 -6.51 9.76
N ALA A 108 -3.21 -7.75 9.34
CA ALA A 108 -4.28 -8.64 8.92
C ALA A 108 -5.10 -9.07 10.15
N ASN A 109 -6.43 -8.94 10.07
CA ASN A 109 -7.35 -9.21 11.18
C ASN A 109 -8.56 -10.06 10.74
N THR A 110 -8.41 -10.86 9.70
CA THR A 110 -9.48 -11.65 9.09
C THR A 110 -9.01 -12.99 8.59
N GLU A 111 -9.94 -13.93 8.42
CA GLU A 111 -9.73 -15.20 7.72
C GLU A 111 -10.34 -15.20 6.30
N ARG A 112 -11.04 -14.12 5.91
CA ARG A 112 -11.59 -13.99 4.54
C ARG A 112 -10.45 -13.92 3.53
N ASN A 113 -10.67 -14.48 2.36
CA ASN A 113 -9.65 -14.57 1.33
C ASN A 113 -9.77 -13.39 0.36
N ILE A 114 -8.86 -12.41 0.46
CA ILE A 114 -8.82 -11.23 -0.41
C ILE A 114 -8.70 -11.60 -1.89
N PHE A 115 -8.00 -12.70 -2.20
CA PHE A 115 -7.80 -13.13 -3.58
C PHE A 115 -9.08 -13.60 -4.26
N GLU A 116 -10.08 -14.05 -3.50
CA GLU A 116 -11.39 -14.44 -4.02
C GLU A 116 -12.30 -13.21 -4.24
N GLU A 117 -12.05 -12.12 -3.53
CA GLU A 117 -12.86 -10.90 -3.61
C GLU A 117 -12.30 -9.85 -4.57
N ALA A 118 -11.02 -9.95 -4.91
CA ALA A 118 -10.39 -9.08 -5.91
C ALA A 118 -10.84 -9.50 -7.31
N ASP A 119 -11.67 -8.67 -7.97
CA ASP A 119 -12.38 -8.98 -9.21
C ASP A 119 -11.87 -8.23 -10.46
N GLY A 120 -11.02 -7.20 -10.30
CA GLY A 120 -10.40 -6.48 -11.42
C GLY A 120 -9.04 -7.03 -11.85
N GLU A 121 -8.47 -6.46 -12.92
CA GLU A 121 -7.06 -6.68 -13.30
C GLU A 121 -6.14 -6.22 -12.16
N VAL A 122 -6.51 -5.08 -11.54
CA VAL A 122 -5.87 -4.53 -10.34
C VAL A 122 -6.97 -4.12 -9.37
N SER A 123 -6.93 -4.63 -8.15
CA SER A 123 -7.98 -4.36 -7.16
C SER A 123 -7.41 -3.72 -5.90
N GLY A 124 -8.11 -2.74 -5.35
CA GLY A 124 -7.74 -2.05 -4.13
C GLY A 124 -8.85 -1.15 -3.60
N VAL A 125 -8.64 -0.53 -2.45
CA VAL A 125 -9.59 0.39 -1.82
C VAL A 125 -9.30 1.80 -2.30
N LEU A 126 -10.33 2.52 -2.72
CA LEU A 126 -10.18 3.90 -3.15
C LEU A 126 -9.88 4.81 -1.96
N GLU A 127 -8.99 5.77 -2.15
CA GLU A 127 -8.62 6.73 -1.12
C GLU A 127 -9.83 7.52 -0.60
N SER A 128 -10.80 7.83 -1.48
CA SER A 128 -12.06 8.46 -1.11
C SER A 128 -12.88 7.63 -0.14
N ASP A 129 -12.91 6.31 -0.30
CA ASP A 129 -13.73 5.42 0.50
C ASP A 129 -13.15 5.23 1.90
N ILE A 130 -11.84 5.15 2.01
CA ILE A 130 -11.15 5.12 3.30
C ILE A 130 -11.48 6.36 4.15
N ARG A 131 -11.70 7.52 3.53
CA ARG A 131 -11.88 8.79 4.22
C ARG A 131 -13.31 9.17 4.52
N THR A 132 -14.25 8.77 3.69
CA THR A 132 -15.66 9.14 3.84
C THR A 132 -16.32 8.44 5.02
N ALA A 133 -15.91 7.25 5.38
CA ALA A 133 -16.50 6.50 6.46
C ALA A 133 -16.42 7.20 7.82
N ASN A 134 -15.46 8.06 8.04
CA ASN A 134 -15.12 8.57 9.37
C ASN A 134 -15.32 10.07 9.58
N GLY A 135 -15.88 10.80 8.61
CA GLY A 135 -16.30 12.20 8.77
C GLY A 135 -15.22 13.19 9.22
N GLY A 136 -13.98 12.77 9.35
CA GLY A 136 -12.86 13.53 9.86
C GLY A 136 -11.86 13.86 8.78
N GLY A 137 -11.78 15.13 8.40
CA GLY A 137 -10.87 15.61 7.42
C GLY A 137 -9.44 15.23 7.69
N TYR A 138 -8.89 14.43 6.83
CA TYR A 138 -7.48 14.28 6.73
C TYR A 138 -6.99 14.94 5.45
N ASN A 139 -6.48 16.16 5.61
CA ASN A 139 -5.62 16.83 4.63
C ASN A 139 -6.13 16.89 3.18
N ALA A 140 -5.22 16.81 2.29
CA ALA A 140 -5.27 17.04 0.88
C ALA A 140 -6.34 16.27 0.09
N TRP A 141 -6.79 15.14 0.59
CA TRP A 141 -7.65 14.19 -0.10
C TRP A 141 -9.13 14.24 0.34
N ASP A 142 -9.52 15.22 1.10
CA ASP A 142 -10.76 15.29 1.88
C ASP A 142 -12.03 15.56 1.05
N HIS A 143 -12.10 15.08 -0.17
CA HIS A 143 -13.23 15.22 -1.04
C HIS A 143 -13.87 13.89 -1.38
N LYS A 144 -15.20 13.83 -1.30
CA LYS A 144 -16.04 12.68 -1.69
C LYS A 144 -15.84 12.21 -3.14
N GLU A 145 -15.08 12.95 -3.92
CA GLU A 145 -14.69 12.67 -5.30
C GLU A 145 -13.22 13.02 -5.45
N SER A 146 -12.32 12.28 -4.74
CA SER A 146 -10.88 12.49 -4.93
C SER A 146 -10.44 11.93 -6.27
N THR A 147 -10.74 12.68 -7.30
CA THR A 147 -10.10 12.51 -8.59
C THR A 147 -8.77 13.24 -8.59
N LEU A 148 -7.82 12.84 -9.40
CA LEU A 148 -6.57 13.58 -9.57
C LEU A 148 -6.87 15.05 -9.95
N ARG A 149 -7.97 15.31 -10.64
CA ARG A 149 -8.45 16.64 -10.98
C ARG A 149 -8.72 17.47 -9.73
N ASP A 150 -9.51 16.95 -8.78
CA ASP A 150 -9.87 17.68 -7.56
C ASP A 150 -8.63 17.95 -6.72
N TYR A 151 -7.70 17.01 -6.74
CA TYR A 151 -6.40 17.15 -6.10
C TYR A 151 -5.58 18.26 -6.75
N VAL A 152 -5.49 18.27 -8.07
CA VAL A 152 -4.80 19.30 -8.85
C VAL A 152 -5.44 20.66 -8.63
N GLU A 153 -6.77 20.78 -8.68
CA GLU A 153 -7.49 22.02 -8.48
C GLU A 153 -7.32 22.57 -7.05
N LYS A 154 -7.40 21.72 -6.04
CA LYS A 154 -7.28 22.12 -4.63
C LYS A 154 -5.90 22.68 -4.27
N TYR A 155 -4.86 22.18 -4.91
CA TYR A 155 -3.48 22.57 -4.58
C TYR A 155 -2.89 23.59 -5.54
N GLU A 156 -3.71 24.24 -6.36
CA GLU A 156 -3.26 25.21 -7.37
C GLU A 156 -2.17 24.63 -8.28
N TRP A 157 -2.20 23.33 -8.51
CA TRP A 157 -1.22 22.65 -9.37
C TRP A 157 -1.57 22.80 -10.86
N HIS A 158 -2.25 23.86 -11.21
CA HIS A 158 -2.62 24.19 -12.58
C HIS A 158 -1.43 24.21 -13.54
N ASP A 159 -0.25 24.51 -13.01
CA ASP A 159 0.99 24.52 -13.77
C ASP A 159 1.69 23.17 -13.81
N VAL A 160 1.18 22.18 -13.07
CA VAL A 160 1.77 20.85 -13.03
C VAL A 160 1.12 19.96 -14.08
N PRO A 161 1.86 19.55 -15.12
CA PRO A 161 1.31 18.76 -16.21
C PRO A 161 1.12 17.28 -15.83
N ILE A 162 0.47 17.00 -14.67
CA ILE A 162 0.11 15.63 -14.29
C ILE A 162 -0.81 15.04 -15.36
N VAL A 163 -1.84 15.79 -15.75
CA VAL A 163 -2.77 15.38 -16.79
C VAL A 163 -2.09 15.20 -18.14
N PRO A 164 -1.27 16.17 -18.63
CA PRO A 164 -0.46 15.94 -19.81
C PRO A 164 0.55 14.81 -19.67
N ALA A 165 1.17 14.64 -18.48
CA ALA A 165 2.13 13.57 -18.23
C ALA A 165 1.51 12.18 -18.36
N PHE A 166 0.26 12.01 -17.91
CA PHE A 166 -0.48 10.76 -18.05
C PHE A 166 -1.34 10.67 -19.30
N GLY A 167 -1.61 11.79 -19.99
CA GLY A 167 -2.53 11.84 -21.14
C GLY A 167 -3.99 11.52 -20.76
N VAL A 168 -4.35 11.65 -19.49
CA VAL A 168 -5.64 11.19 -18.94
C VAL A 168 -6.65 12.32 -18.86
N ILE A 169 -7.92 12.00 -19.08
CA ILE A 169 -9.03 12.88 -18.76
C ILE A 169 -9.24 12.87 -17.24
N PRO A 170 -9.05 13.98 -16.52
CA PRO A 170 -9.04 14.00 -15.05
C PRO A 170 -10.30 13.44 -14.39
N SER A 171 -11.47 13.58 -15.04
CA SER A 171 -12.75 13.08 -14.52
C SER A 171 -12.86 11.56 -14.39
N LYS A 172 -11.89 10.80 -14.95
CA LYS A 172 -11.84 9.34 -14.84
C LYS A 172 -10.78 8.87 -13.86
N LEU A 173 -9.96 9.76 -13.31
CA LEU A 173 -8.88 9.37 -12.44
C LEU A 173 -9.36 9.22 -11.01
N THR A 174 -9.34 8.00 -10.53
CA THR A 174 -9.62 7.66 -9.14
C THR A 174 -8.32 7.21 -8.49
N ILE A 175 -8.02 7.74 -7.31
CA ILE A 175 -6.80 7.38 -6.60
C ILE A 175 -7.08 6.17 -5.71
N MET A 176 -6.36 5.10 -5.98
CA MET A 176 -6.32 3.89 -5.16
C MET A 176 -5.31 4.09 -4.03
N ASN A 177 -5.65 3.71 -2.80
CA ASN A 177 -4.67 3.62 -1.73
C ASN A 177 -3.74 2.43 -2.00
N THR A 178 -2.46 2.70 -2.19
CA THR A 178 -1.48 1.67 -2.55
C THR A 178 -1.02 0.80 -1.39
N GLY A 179 -1.49 1.05 -0.17
CA GLY A 179 -1.17 0.19 0.98
C GLY A 179 -1.73 -1.23 0.88
N VAL A 180 -2.77 -1.46 0.06
CA VAL A 180 -3.34 -2.79 -0.20
C VAL A 180 -3.74 -2.88 -1.66
N VAL A 181 -2.99 -3.62 -2.46
CA VAL A 181 -3.26 -3.76 -3.91
C VAL A 181 -3.06 -5.20 -4.36
N VAL A 182 -4.10 -5.78 -4.95
CA VAL A 182 -4.06 -7.11 -5.59
C VAL A 182 -3.86 -6.94 -7.09
N TRP A 183 -2.86 -7.60 -7.63
CA TRP A 183 -2.52 -7.62 -9.06
C TRP A 183 -2.71 -9.01 -9.64
N THR A 184 -3.43 -9.14 -10.75
CA THR A 184 -3.42 -10.38 -11.53
C THR A 184 -2.09 -10.55 -12.27
N ARG A 185 -1.77 -11.76 -12.71
CA ARG A 185 -0.57 -12.03 -13.52
C ARG A 185 -0.59 -11.24 -14.82
N GLU A 186 -1.71 -11.26 -15.51
CA GLU A 186 -1.90 -10.59 -16.79
C GLU A 186 -1.71 -9.08 -16.64
N ALA A 187 -2.27 -8.51 -15.58
CA ALA A 187 -2.12 -7.08 -15.29
C ALA A 187 -0.65 -6.69 -15.04
N ARG A 188 0.11 -7.51 -14.30
CA ARG A 188 1.53 -7.24 -14.03
C ARG A 188 2.37 -7.30 -15.30
N ILE A 189 2.16 -8.31 -16.14
CA ILE A 189 2.85 -8.44 -17.44
C ILE A 189 2.51 -7.25 -18.34
N ARG A 190 1.23 -6.89 -18.44
CA ARG A 190 0.77 -5.74 -19.22
C ARG A 190 1.34 -4.42 -18.69
N ALA A 191 1.33 -4.21 -17.38
CA ALA A 191 1.86 -3.00 -16.74
C ALA A 191 3.35 -2.81 -17.03
N ARG A 192 4.13 -3.87 -17.01
CA ARG A 192 5.57 -3.89 -17.35
C ARG A 192 5.83 -3.39 -18.76
N GLU A 193 4.91 -3.66 -19.69
CA GLU A 193 5.04 -3.26 -21.09
C GLU A 193 4.60 -1.83 -21.36
N VAL A 194 3.59 -1.33 -20.62
CA VAL A 194 2.91 -0.09 -20.99
C VAL A 194 3.13 1.08 -20.03
N PHE A 195 3.53 0.81 -18.77
CA PHE A 195 3.74 1.89 -17.81
C PHE A 195 4.91 2.76 -18.21
N ASP A 196 4.74 4.07 -18.05
CA ASP A 196 5.82 5.04 -18.25
C ASP A 196 6.96 4.81 -17.27
N ASP A 197 8.14 5.32 -17.61
CA ASP A 197 9.31 5.22 -16.75
C ASP A 197 9.09 5.94 -15.41
N TRP A 198 8.98 5.18 -14.32
CA TRP A 198 8.81 5.72 -12.97
C TRP A 198 10.03 6.56 -12.52
N LYS A 199 11.26 6.28 -13.03
CA LYS A 199 12.46 7.06 -12.72
C LYS A 199 12.35 8.45 -13.28
N TRP A 200 11.87 8.56 -14.53
CA TRP A 200 11.57 9.88 -15.10
C TRP A 200 10.51 10.61 -14.25
N TRP A 201 9.43 9.93 -13.88
CA TRP A 201 8.39 10.49 -13.03
C TRP A 201 8.96 11.02 -11.72
N PHE A 202 9.79 10.23 -11.03
CA PHE A 202 10.34 10.58 -9.73
C PHE A 202 11.43 11.66 -9.82
N PHE A 203 12.40 11.51 -10.71
CA PHE A 203 13.59 12.37 -10.72
C PHE A 203 13.48 13.61 -11.61
N GLU A 204 12.74 13.55 -12.70
CA GLU A 204 12.73 14.55 -13.77
C GLU A 204 11.35 15.04 -14.13
N GLY A 205 10.31 14.31 -13.72
CA GLY A 205 8.93 14.65 -14.02
C GLY A 205 8.49 15.97 -13.40
N PRO A 206 7.35 16.48 -13.86
CA PRO A 206 6.85 17.79 -13.45
C PRO A 206 6.53 17.88 -11.97
N VAL A 207 6.40 16.74 -11.29
CA VAL A 207 6.01 16.62 -9.88
C VAL A 207 7.16 16.43 -8.92
N LYS A 208 8.42 16.39 -9.40
CA LYS A 208 9.62 16.09 -8.59
C LYS A 208 9.86 16.99 -7.36
N HIS A 209 9.14 18.08 -7.24
CA HIS A 209 9.24 19.00 -6.10
C HIS A 209 8.01 18.99 -5.20
N MET A 210 7.08 18.07 -5.43
CA MET A 210 5.79 18.04 -4.76
C MET A 210 5.73 16.89 -3.75
N SER A 211 5.02 17.10 -2.65
CA SER A 211 4.82 16.09 -1.59
C SER A 211 4.02 14.84 -2.04
N ILE A 212 3.54 14.85 -3.26
CA ILE A 212 2.78 13.74 -3.88
C ILE A 212 3.64 12.81 -4.72
N MET A 213 4.94 12.97 -4.70
CA MET A 213 5.88 12.14 -5.44
C MET A 213 6.04 10.78 -4.79
N ASN A 214 4.93 10.08 -4.64
CA ASN A 214 4.92 8.71 -4.17
C ASN A 214 4.35 7.78 -5.25
N ASP A 215 4.36 6.51 -4.97
CA ASP A 215 3.85 5.45 -5.81
C ASP A 215 2.35 5.55 -6.10
N GLN A 216 1.56 6.03 -5.14
CA GLN A 216 0.10 6.06 -5.21
C GLN A 216 -0.46 6.85 -6.41
N PRO A 217 -0.13 8.14 -6.63
CA PRO A 217 -0.59 8.86 -7.82
C PRO A 217 0.06 8.34 -9.11
N TYR A 218 1.28 7.82 -9.06
CA TYR A 218 1.91 7.21 -10.22
C TYR A 218 1.13 5.97 -10.67
N ILE A 219 0.92 4.99 -9.78
CA ILE A 219 0.20 3.76 -10.10
C ILE A 219 -1.22 4.08 -10.57
N SER A 220 -1.97 4.89 -9.82
CA SER A 220 -3.34 5.27 -10.18
C SER A 220 -3.42 5.94 -11.55
N GLY A 221 -2.47 6.84 -11.84
CA GLY A 221 -2.38 7.52 -13.13
C GLY A 221 -2.09 6.56 -14.28
N GLN A 222 -1.16 5.63 -14.09
CA GLN A 222 -0.81 4.64 -15.11
C GLN A 222 -1.96 3.67 -15.37
N LEU A 223 -2.66 3.21 -14.33
CA LEU A 223 -3.82 2.33 -14.49
C LEU A 223 -4.91 2.97 -15.35
N VAL A 224 -5.24 4.24 -15.07
CA VAL A 224 -6.28 4.96 -15.85
C VAL A 224 -5.79 5.28 -17.25
N LYS A 225 -4.53 5.73 -17.42
CA LYS A 225 -3.94 6.04 -18.73
C LYS A 225 -4.03 4.87 -19.71
N HIS A 226 -3.85 3.67 -19.19
CA HIS A 226 -3.78 2.45 -20.00
C HIS A 226 -5.04 1.59 -19.90
N ASP A 227 -6.18 2.16 -19.43
CA ASP A 227 -7.49 1.50 -19.38
C ASP A 227 -7.45 0.12 -18.70
N PHE A 228 -6.80 0.03 -17.53
CA PHE A 228 -6.88 -1.18 -16.70
C PHE A 228 -8.25 -1.32 -16.07
N ASP A 229 -8.72 -2.56 -15.92
CA ASP A 229 -9.92 -2.87 -15.15
C ASP A 229 -9.59 -2.78 -13.66
N ILE A 230 -10.12 -1.73 -13.01
CA ILE A 230 -9.85 -1.43 -11.60
C ILE A 230 -11.00 -1.96 -10.75
N GLY A 231 -10.74 -3.02 -9.99
CA GLY A 231 -11.65 -3.56 -9.00
C GLY A 231 -11.65 -2.69 -7.74
N CYS A 232 -12.81 -2.08 -7.45
CA CYS A 232 -12.99 -1.27 -6.25
C CYS A 232 -13.40 -2.18 -5.09
N MET A 233 -12.48 -2.37 -4.13
CA MET A 233 -12.70 -3.19 -2.95
C MET A 233 -13.37 -2.40 -1.83
N ASP A 234 -14.10 -3.11 -0.97
CA ASP A 234 -14.70 -2.54 0.22
C ASP A 234 -13.62 -2.04 1.21
N GLN A 235 -13.94 -0.98 1.96
CA GLN A 235 -13.10 -0.42 3.02
C GLN A 235 -12.64 -1.47 4.04
N PHE A 236 -13.39 -2.56 4.23
CA PHE A 236 -12.99 -3.69 5.07
C PHE A 236 -11.53 -4.14 4.81
N TRP A 237 -11.05 -4.02 3.57
CA TRP A 237 -9.71 -4.45 3.17
C TRP A 237 -8.60 -3.40 3.37
N ASN A 238 -8.96 -2.18 3.81
CA ASN A 238 -7.97 -1.14 4.08
C ASN A 238 -8.58 -0.02 4.94
N ASP A 239 -8.89 -0.32 6.19
CA ASP A 239 -9.47 0.67 7.11
C ASP A 239 -8.41 1.25 8.07
N THR A 240 -8.65 2.47 8.53
CA THR A 240 -7.74 3.19 9.41
C THR A 240 -8.32 3.28 10.83
N PRO A 241 -7.96 2.37 11.75
CA PRO A 241 -8.55 2.30 13.09
C PRO A 241 -8.42 3.58 13.91
N THR A 242 -7.36 4.34 13.71
CA THR A 242 -7.09 5.58 14.45
C THR A 242 -8.02 6.74 14.11
N ARG A 243 -8.96 6.54 13.19
CA ARG A 243 -10.05 7.49 12.90
C ARG A 243 -11.24 7.33 13.83
N TYR A 244 -11.36 6.20 14.49
CA TYR A 244 -12.40 5.95 15.45
C TYR A 244 -12.04 6.53 16.81
N SER A 245 -13.04 6.88 17.62
CA SER A 245 -12.81 7.41 18.97
C SER A 245 -12.12 6.40 19.89
N ASP A 246 -12.34 5.12 19.62
CA ASP A 246 -11.61 4.00 20.22
C ASP A 246 -11.00 3.16 19.08
N PRO A 247 -9.69 3.25 18.85
CA PRO A 247 -9.02 2.54 17.77
C PRO A 247 -8.97 1.02 17.99
N TRP A 248 -9.39 0.53 19.13
CA TRP A 248 -9.46 -0.89 19.47
C TRP A 248 -10.89 -1.34 19.80
N GLY A 249 -11.87 -0.46 19.64
CA GLY A 249 -13.29 -0.77 19.79
C GLY A 249 -13.80 -1.70 18.70
N GLU A 250 -15.00 -2.26 18.93
CA GLU A 250 -15.64 -3.22 18.01
C GLU A 250 -15.73 -2.69 16.57
N GLU A 251 -16.10 -1.41 16.42
CA GLU A 251 -16.23 -0.77 15.10
C GLU A 251 -14.88 -0.71 14.36
N ALA A 252 -13.85 -0.18 15.01
CA ALA A 252 -12.50 -0.09 14.43
C ALA A 252 -11.90 -1.47 14.11
N MET A 253 -12.16 -2.45 14.97
CA MET A 253 -11.65 -3.81 14.84
C MET A 253 -12.50 -4.71 13.94
N SER A 254 -13.58 -4.19 13.34
CA SER A 254 -14.41 -4.96 12.41
C SER A 254 -13.80 -5.11 11.01
N ALA A 255 -12.80 -4.30 10.66
CA ALA A 255 -12.12 -4.38 9.39
C ALA A 255 -11.20 -5.59 9.29
N GLY A 256 -11.01 -6.08 8.05
CA GLY A 256 -10.13 -7.20 7.76
C GLY A 256 -8.65 -6.82 7.74
N PHE A 257 -8.33 -5.64 7.20
CA PHE A 257 -6.98 -5.09 7.23
C PHE A 257 -7.01 -3.72 7.91
N LEU A 258 -6.22 -3.61 8.97
CA LEU A 258 -6.14 -2.45 9.85
C LEU A 258 -4.89 -1.63 9.50
N HIS A 259 -5.07 -0.48 8.85
CA HIS A 259 -4.00 0.35 8.32
C HIS A 259 -3.68 1.54 9.23
N TYR A 260 -2.50 1.57 9.81
CA TYR A 260 -2.02 2.59 10.75
C TYR A 260 -1.19 3.67 10.05
N THR A 261 -1.80 4.36 9.08
CA THR A 261 -1.12 5.38 8.27
C THR A 261 -0.59 6.55 9.10
N GLY A 262 0.56 7.11 8.69
CA GLY A 262 1.17 8.27 9.36
C GLY A 262 2.01 7.90 10.59
N GLY A 263 2.85 8.85 11.01
CA GLY A 263 3.89 8.57 12.01
C GLY A 263 3.37 8.18 13.39
N GLU A 264 2.42 8.94 13.93
CA GLU A 264 1.89 8.74 15.30
C GLU A 264 1.00 7.50 15.40
N ASN A 265 0.28 7.18 14.35
CA ASN A 265 -0.61 6.02 14.32
C ASN A 265 0.14 4.68 14.43
N LYS A 266 1.42 4.67 14.05
CA LYS A 266 2.29 3.50 14.21
C LYS A 266 2.53 3.15 15.69
N ILE A 267 2.50 4.15 16.58
CA ILE A 267 2.55 3.92 18.03
C ILE A 267 1.29 3.17 18.48
N VAL A 268 0.12 3.55 17.98
CA VAL A 268 -1.15 2.89 18.30
C VAL A 268 -1.10 1.42 17.91
N MET A 269 -0.56 1.11 16.73
CA MET A 269 -0.38 -0.28 16.28
C MET A 269 0.52 -1.09 17.23
N VAL A 270 1.69 -0.55 17.58
CA VAL A 270 2.65 -1.22 18.46
C VAL A 270 2.09 -1.40 19.88
N ASP A 271 1.42 -0.37 20.41
CA ASP A 271 0.81 -0.44 21.73
C ASP A 271 -0.37 -1.43 21.72
N GLY A 272 -1.19 -1.46 20.68
CA GLY A 272 -2.25 -2.44 20.49
C GLY A 272 -1.74 -3.89 20.49
N TYR A 273 -0.62 -4.15 19.84
CA TYR A 273 0.02 -5.47 19.87
C TYR A 273 0.47 -5.85 21.29
N ARG A 274 1.14 -4.94 21.99
CA ARG A 274 1.61 -5.16 23.37
C ARG A 274 0.46 -5.41 24.35
N GLU A 275 -0.67 -4.77 24.10
CA GLU A 275 -1.90 -4.92 24.89
C GLU A 275 -2.80 -6.08 24.42
N LYS A 276 -2.34 -6.88 23.44
CA LYS A 276 -3.06 -8.04 22.88
C LYS A 276 -4.45 -7.67 22.32
N LYS A 277 -4.53 -6.55 21.60
CA LYS A 277 -5.77 -6.06 21.00
C LYS A 277 -6.13 -6.75 19.67
N PHE A 278 -5.20 -7.48 19.04
CA PHE A 278 -5.40 -8.10 17.73
C PHE A 278 -5.77 -9.58 17.84
N PRO A 279 -7.02 -9.95 17.52
CA PRO A 279 -7.52 -11.33 17.65
C PRO A 279 -6.76 -12.38 16.83
N ILE A 280 -6.13 -11.95 15.72
CA ILE A 280 -5.40 -12.88 14.84
C ILE A 280 -4.26 -13.62 15.57
N PHE A 281 -3.61 -12.96 16.53
CA PHE A 281 -2.51 -13.55 17.28
C PHE A 281 -2.96 -14.52 18.37
N GLU A 282 -4.21 -14.41 18.84
CA GLU A 282 -4.77 -15.31 19.86
C GLU A 282 -5.10 -16.70 19.29
N LYS A 283 -5.40 -16.79 17.99
CA LYS A 283 -5.78 -18.02 17.30
C LYS A 283 -4.58 -18.90 16.94
N SER A 284 -3.37 -18.36 17.04
CA SER A 284 -2.12 -19.02 16.63
C SER A 284 -1.37 -19.66 17.80
N SER A 285 -1.89 -19.51 19.02
CA SER A 285 -1.38 -20.09 20.28
C SER A 285 -2.12 -21.38 20.58
#